data_de6503e1066b00d4c0de37128ffbbc4e
#
_entry.id   de6503e1066b00d4c0de37128ffbbc4e
#
_cell.length_a   1.000
_cell.length_b   1.000
_cell.length_c   1.000
_cell.angle_alpha   90.00
_cell.angle_beta   90.00
_cell.angle_gamma   90.00
#
_symmetry.space_group_name_H-M   'P 1'
#
loop_
_entity.id
_entity.type
_entity.pdbx_description
1 polymer ?
#
loop_
_entity_poly.entity_id
_entity_poly.type
_entity_poly.pdbx_seq_one_letter_code
_entity_poly.pdbx_strand_id
1 'polypeptide(L)'
;MSERPSFAARLLRPLVQLRDGEATTALLMFLYSFLAMTSYNIIKPITRSEFISSLGADNLPYVQFGMGVLIGFIMQAYTKAMSFVPRRWTIPITQAGMAGLLVVFWFLFTTVGADWVAVGFYILSLILGILLTSQFWTLANDVYDPRQAKRIFGFIGGGSSLGGAMGAALTRYLVQSVGTKTMVLISAAIMGACMAIVLAILKREQAAGTSDASKTGEEEGVGGGEAIRLLRSSRHLQVIALVIGFAAIGAAIIERSEEHTSELQSRLHLVCRLLLEKK
;
A
#
# COMPACT_ATOMS: atom_id res chain seq x y z
N MET A 1 10.85 34.00 -23.19
CA MET A 1 10.01 34.40 -22.02
C MET A 1 10.38 33.48 -20.88
N SER A 2 11.03 34.01 -19.85
CA SER A 2 11.46 33.24 -18.68
C SER A 2 10.22 32.98 -17.83
N GLU A 3 9.65 31.78 -17.89
CA GLU A 3 8.59 31.34 -16.97
C GLU A 3 9.14 31.34 -15.56
N ARG A 4 8.45 32.04 -14.66
CA ARG A 4 8.81 32.08 -13.24
C ARG A 4 8.73 30.64 -12.69
N PRO A 5 9.79 30.14 -12.05
CA PRO A 5 9.78 28.76 -11.52
C PRO A 5 8.58 28.56 -10.58
N SER A 6 7.83 27.48 -10.78
CA SER A 6 6.68 27.16 -9.94
C SER A 6 7.09 27.04 -8.46
N PHE A 7 6.17 27.31 -7.54
CA PHE A 7 6.43 27.20 -6.09
C PHE A 7 7.00 25.82 -5.73
N ALA A 8 6.49 24.75 -6.35
CA ALA A 8 6.98 23.39 -6.21
C ALA A 8 8.45 23.24 -6.66
N ALA A 9 8.86 23.90 -7.75
CA ALA A 9 10.24 23.87 -8.23
C ALA A 9 11.20 24.56 -7.25
N ARG A 10 10.79 25.65 -6.58
CA ARG A 10 11.62 26.32 -5.58
C ARG A 10 11.82 25.48 -4.32
N LEU A 11 10.77 24.77 -3.88
CA LEU A 11 10.80 23.93 -2.68
C LEU A 11 11.66 22.67 -2.88
N LEU A 12 11.63 22.07 -4.08
CA LEU A 12 12.27 20.79 -4.37
C LEU A 12 13.69 20.89 -4.92
N ARG A 13 14.10 22.05 -5.43
CA ARG A 13 15.48 22.27 -5.96
C ARG A 13 16.61 21.83 -5.03
N PRO A 14 16.57 22.03 -3.70
CA PRO A 14 17.64 21.57 -2.81
C PRO A 14 17.64 20.06 -2.60
N LEU A 15 16.52 19.37 -2.83
CA LEU A 15 16.35 17.94 -2.54
C LEU A 15 16.54 17.05 -3.77
N VAL A 16 16.14 17.54 -4.97
CA VAL A 16 16.17 16.76 -6.21
C VAL A 16 16.48 17.67 -7.39
N GLN A 17 17.35 17.20 -8.31
CA GLN A 17 17.63 17.88 -9.56
C GLN A 17 16.45 17.71 -10.54
N LEU A 18 15.44 18.56 -10.41
CA LEU A 18 14.24 18.58 -11.25
C LEU A 18 14.41 19.56 -12.41
N ARG A 19 13.93 19.15 -13.59
CA ARG A 19 13.76 20.06 -14.74
C ARG A 19 12.48 20.87 -14.56
N ASP A 20 12.43 22.04 -15.22
CA ASP A 20 11.22 22.88 -15.20
C ASP A 20 10.05 22.08 -15.82
N GLY A 21 8.96 21.95 -15.07
CA GLY A 21 7.79 21.13 -15.42
C GLY A 21 7.64 19.79 -14.68
N GLU A 22 8.74 19.12 -14.30
CA GLU A 22 8.72 17.82 -13.58
C GLU A 22 8.32 17.97 -12.11
N ALA A 23 8.56 19.14 -11.51
CA ALA A 23 8.43 19.37 -10.08
C ALA A 23 7.01 19.10 -9.53
N THR A 24 5.99 19.53 -10.27
CA THR A 24 4.59 19.36 -9.82
C THR A 24 4.17 17.90 -9.87
N THR A 25 4.54 17.16 -10.92
CA THR A 25 4.23 15.74 -11.04
C THR A 25 5.00 14.93 -9.98
N ALA A 26 6.26 15.28 -9.72
CA ALA A 26 7.05 14.65 -8.65
C ALA A 26 6.44 14.89 -7.25
N LEU A 27 5.93 16.10 -6.99
CA LEU A 27 5.26 16.41 -5.73
C LEU A 27 3.93 15.66 -5.59
N LEU A 28 3.15 15.57 -6.67
CA LEU A 28 1.90 14.80 -6.67
C LEU A 28 2.17 13.31 -6.46
N MET A 29 3.21 12.75 -7.08
CA MET A 29 3.62 11.37 -6.87
C MET A 29 4.13 11.11 -5.44
N PHE A 30 4.90 12.04 -4.89
CA PHE A 30 5.30 12.01 -3.48
C PHE A 30 4.08 12.01 -2.55
N LEU A 31 3.13 12.92 -2.78
CA LEU A 31 1.92 13.03 -1.97
C LEU A 31 1.03 11.77 -2.11
N TYR A 32 0.94 11.21 -3.32
CA TYR A 32 0.24 9.94 -3.54
C TYR A 32 0.86 8.80 -2.74
N SER A 33 2.20 8.61 -2.82
CA SER A 33 2.89 7.57 -2.07
C SER A 33 2.79 7.78 -0.55
N PHE A 34 2.88 9.02 -0.09
CA PHE A 34 2.72 9.39 1.30
C PHE A 34 1.33 9.03 1.82
N LEU A 35 0.27 9.46 1.14
CA LEU A 35 -1.11 9.18 1.55
C LEU A 35 -1.47 7.70 1.44
N ALA A 36 -1.05 7.01 0.38
CA ALA A 36 -1.29 5.58 0.21
C ALA A 36 -0.68 4.76 1.35
N MET A 37 0.57 5.04 1.71
CA MET A 37 1.22 4.36 2.84
C MET A 37 0.69 4.80 4.21
N THR A 38 0.25 6.04 4.35
CA THR A 38 -0.47 6.50 5.55
C THR A 38 -1.75 5.71 5.75
N SER A 39 -2.59 5.59 4.71
CA SER A 39 -3.82 4.81 4.75
C SER A 39 -3.57 3.35 5.09
N TYR A 40 -2.59 2.72 4.42
CA TYR A 40 -2.24 1.32 4.67
C TYR A 40 -1.77 1.08 6.10
N ASN A 41 -0.89 1.96 6.64
CA ASN A 41 -0.36 1.82 7.99
C ASN A 41 -1.37 2.22 9.08
N ILE A 42 -2.50 2.82 8.75
CA ILE A 42 -3.67 2.93 9.64
C ILE A 42 -4.43 1.60 9.65
N ILE A 43 -4.70 1.00 8.50
CA ILE A 43 -5.52 -0.20 8.36
C ILE A 43 -4.82 -1.45 8.92
N LYS A 44 -3.52 -1.64 8.62
CA LYS A 44 -2.76 -2.83 8.98
C LYS A 44 -2.86 -3.20 10.48
N PRO A 45 -2.57 -2.31 11.43
CA PRO A 45 -2.68 -2.65 12.86
C PRO A 45 -4.14 -2.85 13.33
N ILE A 46 -5.10 -2.14 12.74
CA ILE A 46 -6.52 -2.27 13.08
C ILE A 46 -7.04 -3.65 12.69
N THR A 47 -6.81 -4.07 11.44
CA THR A 47 -7.25 -5.39 10.95
C THR A 47 -6.65 -6.51 11.77
N ARG A 48 -5.38 -6.37 12.17
CA ARG A 48 -4.70 -7.35 13.00
C ARG A 48 -5.29 -7.41 14.41
N SER A 49 -5.55 -6.25 15.03
CA SER A 49 -6.15 -6.16 16.34
C SER A 49 -7.57 -6.77 16.37
N GLU A 50 -8.40 -6.44 15.37
CA GLU A 50 -9.74 -7.00 15.23
C GLU A 50 -9.70 -8.53 15.01
N PHE A 51 -8.78 -9.02 14.19
CA PHE A 51 -8.59 -10.45 13.97
C PHE A 51 -8.20 -11.17 15.26
N ILE A 52 -7.21 -10.66 16.00
CA ILE A 52 -6.73 -11.25 17.24
C ILE A 52 -7.82 -11.24 18.32
N SER A 53 -8.60 -10.17 18.41
CA SER A 53 -9.69 -10.07 19.38
C SER A 53 -10.84 -11.07 19.11
N SER A 54 -11.08 -11.42 17.84
CA SER A 54 -12.14 -12.34 17.43
C SER A 54 -11.71 -13.81 17.47
N LEU A 55 -10.53 -14.13 16.94
CA LEU A 55 -10.10 -15.53 16.72
C LEU A 55 -8.85 -15.93 17.51
N GLY A 56 -8.21 -15.00 18.21
CA GLY A 56 -6.95 -15.25 18.91
C GLY A 56 -5.72 -15.16 17.99
N ALA A 57 -4.56 -14.92 18.62
CA ALA A 57 -3.29 -14.75 17.91
C ALA A 57 -2.77 -16.04 17.26
N ASP A 58 -3.12 -17.20 17.84
CA ASP A 58 -2.65 -18.52 17.38
C ASP A 58 -3.13 -18.87 15.96
N ASN A 59 -4.23 -18.27 15.51
CA ASN A 59 -4.80 -18.50 14.19
C ASN A 59 -4.18 -17.63 13.08
N LEU A 60 -3.42 -16.59 13.41
CA LEU A 60 -2.77 -15.69 12.43
C LEU A 60 -1.88 -16.43 11.43
N PRO A 61 -0.97 -17.34 11.84
CA PRO A 61 -0.09 -18.03 10.90
C PRO A 61 -0.85 -18.86 9.86
N TYR A 62 -1.95 -19.48 10.26
CA TYR A 62 -2.77 -20.30 9.36
C TYR A 62 -3.46 -19.45 8.28
N VAL A 63 -3.97 -18.27 8.67
CA VAL A 63 -4.59 -17.34 7.71
C VAL A 63 -3.54 -16.72 6.80
N GLN A 64 -2.36 -16.36 7.31
CA GLN A 64 -1.26 -15.85 6.51
C GLN A 64 -0.77 -16.89 5.48
N PHE A 65 -0.62 -18.15 5.91
CA PHE A 65 -0.24 -19.24 5.00
C PHE A 65 -1.32 -19.48 3.94
N GLY A 66 -2.59 -19.56 4.35
CA GLY A 66 -3.72 -19.69 3.42
C GLY A 66 -3.78 -18.56 2.41
N MET A 67 -3.51 -17.31 2.87
CA MET A 67 -3.42 -16.16 1.99
C MET A 67 -2.25 -16.23 1.01
N GLY A 68 -1.09 -16.76 1.42
CA GLY A 68 0.04 -16.97 0.52
C GLY A 68 -0.32 -17.82 -0.71
N VAL A 69 -1.18 -18.84 -0.51
CA VAL A 69 -1.71 -19.67 -1.60
C VAL A 69 -2.81 -18.94 -2.37
N LEU A 70 -3.74 -18.29 -1.67
CA LEU A 70 -4.93 -17.66 -2.24
C LEU A 70 -4.62 -16.38 -3.03
N ILE A 71 -3.58 -15.64 -2.64
CA ILE A 71 -3.24 -14.35 -3.24
C ILE A 71 -2.98 -14.44 -4.75
N GLY A 72 -2.38 -15.54 -5.20
CA GLY A 72 -2.15 -15.79 -6.63
C GLY A 72 -3.46 -15.84 -7.41
N PHE A 73 -4.46 -16.54 -6.90
CA PHE A 73 -5.78 -16.62 -7.53
C PHE A 73 -6.51 -15.28 -7.49
N ILE A 74 -6.44 -14.57 -6.37
CA ILE A 74 -7.05 -13.25 -6.22
C ILE A 74 -6.43 -12.25 -7.21
N MET A 75 -5.10 -12.23 -7.31
CA MET A 75 -4.39 -11.35 -8.25
C MET A 75 -4.68 -11.70 -9.70
N GLN A 76 -4.80 -12.97 -10.05
CA GLN A 76 -5.20 -13.40 -11.38
C GLN A 76 -6.64 -12.96 -11.71
N ALA A 77 -7.58 -13.13 -10.78
CA ALA A 77 -8.95 -12.65 -10.93
C ALA A 77 -9.00 -11.12 -11.08
N TYR A 78 -8.23 -10.39 -10.27
CA TYR A 78 -8.08 -8.94 -10.37
C TYR A 78 -7.55 -8.51 -11.74
N THR A 79 -6.46 -9.11 -12.22
CA THR A 79 -5.87 -8.79 -13.52
C THR A 79 -6.87 -9.06 -14.64
N LYS A 80 -7.58 -10.19 -14.60
CA LYS A 80 -8.64 -10.51 -15.57
C LYS A 80 -9.81 -9.52 -15.50
N ALA A 81 -10.23 -9.10 -14.31
CA ALA A 81 -11.27 -8.08 -14.16
C ALA A 81 -10.82 -6.71 -14.72
N MET A 82 -9.57 -6.35 -14.48
CA MET A 82 -9.00 -5.07 -14.95
C MET A 82 -8.67 -5.07 -16.45
N SER A 83 -8.53 -6.24 -17.11
CA SER A 83 -8.32 -6.29 -18.56
C SER A 83 -9.50 -5.74 -19.38
N PHE A 84 -10.70 -5.70 -18.81
CA PHE A 84 -11.87 -5.07 -19.42
C PHE A 84 -11.93 -3.54 -19.24
N VAL A 85 -11.03 -3.00 -18.40
CA VAL A 85 -11.00 -1.57 -18.07
C VAL A 85 -9.89 -0.89 -18.87
N PRO A 86 -10.15 0.27 -19.50
CA PRO A 86 -9.10 1.03 -20.17
C PRO A 86 -7.96 1.36 -19.18
N ARG A 87 -6.70 1.15 -19.58
CA ARG A 87 -5.49 1.27 -18.72
C ARG A 87 -5.49 2.54 -17.86
N ARG A 88 -5.90 3.68 -18.41
CA ARG A 88 -6.00 4.97 -17.71
C ARG A 88 -6.95 4.96 -16.50
N TRP A 89 -7.98 4.10 -16.52
CA TRP A 89 -8.98 4.02 -15.46
C TRP A 89 -8.71 2.90 -14.45
N THR A 90 -7.76 2.02 -14.74
CA THR A 90 -7.47 0.86 -13.86
C THR A 90 -7.11 1.30 -12.44
N ILE A 91 -6.18 2.25 -12.28
CA ILE A 91 -5.77 2.74 -10.95
C ILE A 91 -6.91 3.51 -10.27
N PRO A 92 -7.57 4.51 -10.88
CA PRO A 92 -8.68 5.22 -10.26
C PRO A 92 -9.84 4.31 -9.83
N ILE A 93 -10.26 3.37 -10.68
CA ILE A 93 -11.35 2.44 -10.35
C ILE A 93 -10.96 1.52 -9.20
N THR A 94 -9.74 1.01 -9.18
CA THR A 94 -9.27 0.17 -8.08
C THR A 94 -9.19 0.95 -6.77
N GLN A 95 -8.72 2.20 -6.79
CA GLN A 95 -8.69 3.07 -5.61
C GLN A 95 -10.10 3.35 -5.08
N ALA A 96 -11.06 3.63 -5.98
CA ALA A 96 -12.46 3.81 -5.63
C ALA A 96 -13.06 2.53 -5.04
N GLY A 97 -12.77 1.38 -5.65
CA GLY A 97 -13.21 0.07 -5.15
C GLY A 97 -12.67 -0.24 -3.76
N MET A 98 -11.39 0.00 -3.51
CA MET A 98 -10.78 -0.18 -2.19
C MET A 98 -11.40 0.76 -1.14
N ALA A 99 -11.57 2.05 -1.47
CA ALA A 99 -12.24 3.00 -0.57
C ALA A 99 -13.68 2.56 -0.27
N GLY A 100 -14.42 2.12 -1.29
CA GLY A 100 -15.78 1.58 -1.13
C GLY A 100 -15.81 0.33 -0.24
N LEU A 101 -14.89 -0.62 -0.43
CA LEU A 101 -14.78 -1.81 0.42
C LEU A 101 -14.47 -1.45 1.88
N LEU A 102 -13.62 -0.47 2.14
CA LEU A 102 -13.37 0.01 3.50
C LEU A 102 -14.64 0.58 4.14
N VAL A 103 -15.46 1.32 3.39
CA VAL A 103 -16.76 1.82 3.88
C VAL A 103 -17.73 0.67 4.14
N VAL A 104 -17.78 -0.35 3.28
CA VAL A 104 -18.59 -1.56 3.48
C VAL A 104 -18.17 -2.29 4.75
N PHE A 105 -16.88 -2.48 4.97
CA PHE A 105 -16.38 -3.12 6.20
C PHE A 105 -16.65 -2.27 7.45
N TRP A 106 -16.55 -0.95 7.36
CA TRP A 106 -16.99 -0.07 8.44
C TRP A 106 -18.45 -0.29 8.81
N PHE A 107 -19.33 -0.39 7.80
CA PHE A 107 -20.74 -0.68 8.02
C PHE A 107 -20.96 -2.08 8.62
N LEU A 108 -20.27 -3.11 8.11
CA LEU A 108 -20.35 -4.47 8.66
C LEU A 108 -19.91 -4.54 10.13
N PHE A 109 -18.86 -3.84 10.52
CA PHE A 109 -18.41 -3.76 11.92
C PHE A 109 -19.42 -3.05 12.83
N THR A 110 -20.20 -2.12 12.29
CA THR A 110 -21.20 -1.41 13.08
C THR A 110 -22.49 -2.21 13.24
N THR A 111 -22.85 -3.05 12.25
CA THR A 111 -24.16 -3.73 12.20
C THR A 111 -24.09 -5.21 12.55
N VAL A 112 -23.07 -5.93 12.12
CA VAL A 112 -23.03 -7.40 12.21
C VAL A 112 -22.13 -7.89 13.32
N GLY A 113 -20.90 -7.34 13.47
CA GLY A 113 -19.96 -7.67 14.54
C GLY A 113 -19.55 -9.15 14.62
N ALA A 114 -19.63 -9.92 13.54
CA ALA A 114 -19.34 -11.34 13.50
C ALA A 114 -17.85 -11.61 13.18
N ASP A 115 -17.32 -12.76 13.67
CA ASP A 115 -15.90 -13.12 13.50
C ASP A 115 -15.46 -13.21 12.03
N TRP A 116 -16.34 -13.67 11.13
CA TRP A 116 -16.03 -13.72 9.71
C TRP A 116 -15.75 -12.33 9.09
N VAL A 117 -16.32 -11.25 9.67
CA VAL A 117 -16.06 -9.87 9.25
C VAL A 117 -14.60 -9.51 9.55
N ALA A 118 -14.07 -9.90 10.72
CA ALA A 118 -12.68 -9.66 11.09
C ALA A 118 -11.72 -10.42 10.16
N VAL A 119 -12.02 -11.68 9.82
CA VAL A 119 -11.25 -12.47 8.83
C VAL A 119 -11.26 -11.80 7.47
N GLY A 120 -12.44 -11.43 6.95
CA GLY A 120 -12.59 -10.76 5.65
C GLY A 120 -11.85 -9.42 5.60
N PHE A 121 -11.88 -8.65 6.69
CA PHE A 121 -11.18 -7.38 6.79
C PHE A 121 -9.65 -7.56 6.83
N TYR A 122 -9.17 -8.58 7.51
CA TYR A 122 -7.75 -8.94 7.50
C TYR A 122 -7.27 -9.33 6.11
N ILE A 123 -8.04 -10.16 5.40
CA ILE A 123 -7.78 -10.54 4.00
C ILE A 123 -7.76 -9.30 3.09
N LEU A 124 -8.75 -8.42 3.23
CA LEU A 124 -8.80 -7.15 2.48
C LEU A 124 -7.55 -6.30 2.71
N SER A 125 -7.06 -6.20 3.95
CA SER A 125 -5.85 -5.45 4.28
C SER A 125 -4.61 -5.98 3.56
N LEU A 126 -4.45 -7.31 3.46
CA LEU A 126 -3.34 -7.94 2.74
C LEU A 126 -3.41 -7.62 1.23
N ILE A 127 -4.59 -7.75 0.64
CA ILE A 127 -4.83 -7.40 -0.78
C ILE A 127 -4.54 -5.92 -1.03
N LEU A 128 -5.02 -5.04 -0.14
CA LEU A 128 -4.84 -3.60 -0.22
C LEU A 128 -3.36 -3.22 -0.23
N GLY A 129 -2.55 -3.82 0.65
CA GLY A 129 -1.11 -3.58 0.69
C GLY A 129 -0.40 -3.93 -0.63
N ILE A 130 -0.72 -5.09 -1.21
CA ILE A 130 -0.14 -5.55 -2.48
C ILE A 130 -0.58 -4.64 -3.63
N LEU A 131 -1.88 -4.34 -3.73
CA LEU A 131 -2.41 -3.50 -4.79
C LEU A 131 -1.89 -2.06 -4.72
N LEU A 132 -1.82 -1.46 -3.54
CA LEU A 132 -1.27 -0.10 -3.37
C LEU A 132 0.18 -0.02 -3.84
N THR A 133 1.01 -0.99 -3.43
CA THR A 133 2.41 -1.03 -3.85
C THR A 133 2.55 -1.25 -5.35
N SER A 134 1.80 -2.19 -5.92
CA SER A 134 1.80 -2.48 -7.36
C SER A 134 1.35 -1.27 -8.17
N GLN A 135 0.25 -0.63 -7.80
CA GLN A 135 -0.29 0.54 -8.50
C GLN A 135 0.64 1.75 -8.42
N PHE A 136 1.29 1.96 -7.26
CA PHE A 136 2.28 3.01 -7.12
C PHE A 136 3.43 2.85 -8.12
N TRP A 137 4.02 1.64 -8.20
CA TRP A 137 5.11 1.39 -9.14
C TRP A 137 4.66 1.41 -10.61
N THR A 138 3.45 0.91 -10.90
CA THR A 138 2.86 1.00 -12.24
C THR A 138 2.72 2.46 -12.66
N LEU A 139 2.11 3.31 -11.81
CA LEU A 139 1.96 4.72 -12.10
C LEU A 139 3.31 5.44 -12.24
N ALA A 140 4.28 5.12 -11.37
CA ALA A 140 5.62 5.69 -11.43
C ALA A 140 6.35 5.34 -12.73
N ASN A 141 6.23 4.10 -13.20
CA ASN A 141 6.81 3.67 -14.47
C ASN A 141 6.07 4.24 -15.71
N ASP A 142 4.77 4.52 -15.59
CA ASP A 142 4.01 5.16 -16.66
C ASP A 142 4.35 6.64 -16.82
N VAL A 143 4.65 7.32 -15.70
CA VAL A 143 4.90 8.76 -15.65
C VAL A 143 6.37 9.12 -15.95
N TYR A 144 7.32 8.28 -15.56
CA TYR A 144 8.75 8.61 -15.64
C TYR A 144 9.53 7.70 -16.57
N ASP A 145 10.34 8.33 -17.45
CA ASP A 145 11.37 7.63 -18.22
C ASP A 145 12.47 7.06 -17.33
N PRO A 146 13.19 5.98 -17.71
CA PRO A 146 14.25 5.37 -16.91
C PRO A 146 15.36 6.33 -16.45
N ARG A 147 15.62 7.40 -17.19
CA ARG A 147 16.60 8.44 -16.83
C ARG A 147 16.06 9.37 -15.73
N GLN A 148 14.78 9.71 -15.79
CA GLN A 148 14.10 10.51 -14.78
C GLN A 148 13.91 9.70 -13.50
N ALA A 149 13.52 8.43 -13.62
CA ALA A 149 13.33 7.49 -12.54
C ALA A 149 14.53 7.42 -11.59
N LYS A 150 15.76 7.33 -12.11
CA LYS A 150 16.98 7.29 -11.31
C LYS A 150 17.17 8.50 -10.38
N ARG A 151 16.61 9.66 -10.74
CA ARG A 151 16.71 10.89 -9.94
C ARG A 151 15.53 11.08 -8.99
N ILE A 152 14.35 10.62 -9.39
CA ILE A 152 13.08 10.97 -8.74
C ILE A 152 12.57 9.85 -7.82
N PHE A 153 12.89 8.58 -8.10
CA PHE A 153 12.38 7.43 -7.33
C PHE A 153 12.79 7.45 -5.86
N GLY A 154 14.01 7.95 -5.55
CA GLY A 154 14.41 8.13 -4.16
C GLY A 154 13.52 9.13 -3.42
N PHE A 155 13.15 10.22 -4.07
CA PHE A 155 12.27 11.24 -3.50
C PHE A 155 10.83 10.72 -3.29
N ILE A 156 10.22 10.15 -4.34
CA ILE A 156 8.84 9.61 -4.23
C ILE A 156 8.76 8.42 -3.28
N GLY A 157 9.82 7.58 -3.22
CA GLY A 157 9.94 6.51 -2.23
C GLY A 157 10.06 7.02 -0.79
N GLY A 158 10.72 8.18 -0.58
CA GLY A 158 10.74 8.89 0.69
C GLY A 158 9.34 9.25 1.19
N GLY A 159 8.41 9.58 0.28
CA GLY A 159 6.99 9.78 0.59
C GLY A 159 6.36 8.55 1.26
N SER A 160 6.65 7.36 0.75
CA SER A 160 6.15 6.10 1.33
C SER A 160 6.66 5.89 2.76
N SER A 161 7.95 6.15 3.02
CA SER A 161 8.54 6.01 4.36
C SER A 161 7.94 6.99 5.36
N LEU A 162 7.80 8.25 4.97
CA LEU A 162 7.16 9.29 5.80
C LEU A 162 5.66 8.98 6.02
N GLY A 163 4.97 8.50 4.99
CA GLY A 163 3.56 8.08 5.08
C GLY A 163 3.38 6.92 6.04
N GLY A 164 4.27 5.93 6.01
CA GLY A 164 4.29 4.81 6.95
C GLY A 164 4.43 5.28 8.40
N ALA A 165 5.41 6.14 8.68
CA ALA A 165 5.62 6.72 10.00
C ALA A 165 4.42 7.56 10.46
N MET A 166 3.86 8.38 9.57
CA MET A 166 2.68 9.19 9.86
C MET A 166 1.45 8.33 10.15
N GLY A 167 1.20 7.28 9.34
CA GLY A 167 0.07 6.36 9.55
C GLY A 167 0.15 5.65 10.89
N ALA A 168 1.33 5.14 11.26
CA ALA A 168 1.57 4.53 12.56
C ALA A 168 1.36 5.53 13.72
N ALA A 169 1.88 6.76 13.59
CA ALA A 169 1.69 7.81 14.58
C ALA A 169 0.20 8.18 14.72
N LEU A 170 -0.51 8.40 13.61
CA LEU A 170 -1.95 8.71 13.62
C LEU A 170 -2.73 7.60 14.31
N THR A 171 -2.46 6.34 14.00
CA THR A 171 -3.13 5.20 14.65
C THR A 171 -2.87 5.23 16.15
N ARG A 172 -1.61 5.40 16.58
CA ARG A 172 -1.25 5.41 18.01
C ARG A 172 -1.96 6.51 18.79
N TYR A 173 -2.05 7.73 18.24
CA TYR A 173 -2.58 8.89 18.98
C TYR A 173 -4.10 9.05 18.85
N LEU A 174 -4.66 8.71 17.69
CA LEU A 174 -6.09 8.95 17.44
C LEU A 174 -6.99 7.75 17.78
N VAL A 175 -6.48 6.51 17.74
CA VAL A 175 -7.31 5.32 17.96
C VAL A 175 -8.03 5.36 19.32
N GLN A 176 -7.40 5.89 20.37
CA GLN A 176 -7.98 5.99 21.70
C GLN A 176 -9.09 7.03 21.80
N SER A 177 -9.00 8.13 21.03
CA SER A 177 -9.97 9.22 21.07
C SER A 177 -11.12 9.05 20.07
N VAL A 178 -10.84 8.46 18.91
CA VAL A 178 -11.78 8.39 17.78
C VAL A 178 -12.37 6.98 17.62
N GLY A 179 -11.65 5.95 18.11
CA GLY A 179 -12.02 4.55 18.02
C GLY A 179 -11.63 3.90 16.69
N THR A 180 -11.45 2.56 16.70
CA THR A 180 -11.02 1.76 15.56
C THR A 180 -11.93 1.89 14.35
N LYS A 181 -13.24 1.90 14.55
CA LYS A 181 -14.23 2.02 13.46
C LYS A 181 -14.11 3.33 12.68
N THR A 182 -13.93 4.46 13.37
CA THR A 182 -13.76 5.77 12.73
C THR A 182 -12.44 5.87 11.98
N MET A 183 -11.39 5.22 12.46
CA MET A 183 -10.09 5.15 11.77
C MET A 183 -10.20 4.46 10.40
N VAL A 184 -11.10 3.46 10.25
CA VAL A 184 -11.38 2.85 8.93
C VAL A 184 -11.97 3.87 7.96
N LEU A 185 -12.89 4.74 8.41
CA LEU A 185 -13.44 5.82 7.58
C LEU A 185 -12.38 6.88 7.22
N ILE A 186 -11.51 7.25 8.15
CA ILE A 186 -10.40 8.16 7.87
C ILE A 186 -9.51 7.57 6.78
N SER A 187 -9.19 6.28 6.86
CA SER A 187 -8.43 5.58 5.84
C SER A 187 -9.15 5.56 4.47
N ALA A 188 -10.46 5.32 4.45
CA ALA A 188 -11.26 5.38 3.23
C ALA A 188 -11.24 6.78 2.61
N ALA A 189 -11.33 7.84 3.42
CA ALA A 189 -11.21 9.22 2.97
C ALA A 189 -9.82 9.54 2.37
N ILE A 190 -8.75 9.05 3.00
CA ILE A 190 -7.38 9.17 2.48
C ILE A 190 -7.28 8.44 1.12
N MET A 191 -7.87 7.26 0.98
CA MET A 191 -7.91 6.54 -0.30
C MET A 191 -8.66 7.33 -1.38
N GLY A 192 -9.76 8.01 -1.02
CA GLY A 192 -10.46 8.94 -1.92
C GLY A 192 -9.56 10.11 -2.35
N ALA A 193 -8.75 10.67 -1.44
CA ALA A 193 -7.75 11.69 -1.77
C ALA A 193 -6.66 11.13 -2.71
N CYS A 194 -6.19 9.91 -2.50
CA CYS A 194 -5.27 9.22 -3.41
C CYS A 194 -5.84 9.14 -4.82
N MET A 195 -7.10 8.72 -4.96
CA MET A 195 -7.79 8.69 -6.25
C MET A 195 -7.82 10.06 -6.93
N ALA A 196 -8.13 11.13 -6.19
CA ALA A 196 -8.15 12.49 -6.72
C ALA A 196 -6.75 12.93 -7.23
N ILE A 197 -5.68 12.57 -6.51
CA ILE A 197 -4.30 12.87 -6.92
C ILE A 197 -3.94 12.09 -8.19
N VAL A 198 -4.29 10.80 -8.28
CA VAL A 198 -4.05 10.00 -9.49
C VAL A 198 -4.77 10.62 -10.69
N LEU A 199 -6.03 11.02 -10.53
CA LEU A 199 -6.78 11.71 -11.60
C LEU A 199 -6.11 13.04 -12.00
N ALA A 200 -5.56 13.80 -11.05
CA ALA A 200 -4.84 15.02 -11.33
C ALA A 200 -3.54 14.76 -12.12
N ILE A 201 -2.79 13.70 -11.78
CA ILE A 201 -1.59 13.28 -12.51
C ILE A 201 -1.97 12.90 -13.94
N LEU A 202 -2.97 12.03 -14.13
CA LEU A 202 -3.41 11.58 -15.46
C LEU A 202 -3.87 12.73 -16.35
N LYS A 203 -4.61 13.71 -15.81
CA LYS A 203 -5.03 14.92 -16.56
C LYS A 203 -3.83 15.76 -17.01
N ARG A 204 -2.81 15.87 -16.17
CA ARG A 204 -1.59 16.64 -16.51
C ARG A 204 -0.79 15.96 -17.62
N GLU A 205 -0.62 14.63 -17.54
CA GLU A 205 0.08 13.86 -18.58
C GLU A 205 -0.63 13.96 -19.94
N GLN A 206 -1.97 13.94 -19.95
CA GLN A 206 -2.76 14.16 -21.16
C GLN A 206 -2.57 15.58 -21.72
N ALA A 207 -2.54 16.60 -20.86
CA ALA A 207 -2.34 17.99 -21.27
C ALA A 207 -0.92 18.26 -21.78
N ALA A 208 0.08 17.52 -21.28
CA ALA A 208 1.48 17.63 -21.71
C ALA A 208 1.76 16.92 -23.05
N GLY A 209 0.77 16.20 -23.63
CA GLY A 209 0.95 15.44 -24.87
C GLY A 209 1.89 14.24 -24.75
N THR A 210 2.29 13.89 -23.53
CA THR A 210 3.23 12.81 -23.23
C THR A 210 2.55 11.44 -23.25
N SER A 211 1.22 11.39 -23.42
CA SER A 211 0.47 10.14 -23.51
C SER A 211 0.62 9.49 -24.90
N ASP A 212 1.87 9.18 -25.27
CA ASP A 212 2.14 8.16 -26.26
C ASP A 212 1.85 6.81 -25.56
N ALA A 213 0.58 6.45 -25.57
CA ALA A 213 0.05 5.18 -25.04
C ALA A 213 0.60 3.94 -25.80
N SER A 214 1.62 4.14 -26.64
CA SER A 214 2.24 3.12 -27.48
C SER A 214 3.59 2.62 -26.98
N LYS A 215 4.13 3.16 -25.86
CA LYS A 215 5.51 2.81 -25.43
C LYS A 215 5.64 1.66 -24.47
N THR A 216 4.55 1.10 -24.00
CA THR A 216 4.60 -0.19 -23.28
C THR A 216 3.84 -1.19 -24.12
N GLY A 217 4.60 -2.08 -24.78
CA GLY A 217 4.03 -3.29 -25.37
C GLY A 217 3.13 -3.93 -24.33
N GLU A 218 2.03 -4.50 -24.79
CA GLU A 218 1.15 -5.35 -24.01
C GLU A 218 2.03 -6.26 -23.15
N GLU A 219 2.22 -5.90 -21.88
CA GLU A 219 2.60 -6.87 -20.87
C GLU A 219 1.35 -7.76 -20.72
N GLU A 220 1.15 -8.67 -21.68
CA GLU A 220 0.35 -9.86 -21.47
C GLU A 220 0.86 -10.45 -20.17
N GLY A 221 0.02 -10.45 -19.14
CA GLY A 221 0.40 -10.99 -17.85
C GLY A 221 0.93 -12.40 -18.06
N VAL A 222 2.24 -12.57 -17.88
CA VAL A 222 2.93 -13.84 -18.09
C VAL A 222 2.18 -14.90 -17.29
N GLY A 223 1.55 -15.83 -17.95
CA GLY A 223 0.79 -16.92 -17.31
C GLY A 223 1.71 -17.65 -16.33
N GLY A 224 1.19 -18.09 -15.17
CA GLY A 224 2.01 -18.70 -14.12
C GLY A 224 2.95 -19.84 -14.61
N GLY A 225 2.54 -20.60 -15.63
CA GLY A 225 3.39 -21.61 -16.25
C GLY A 225 4.55 -21.03 -17.06
N GLU A 226 4.34 -19.92 -17.74
CA GLU A 226 5.36 -19.21 -18.51
C GLU A 226 6.34 -18.49 -17.59
N ALA A 227 5.86 -17.89 -16.48
CA ALA A 227 6.71 -17.32 -15.45
C ALA A 227 7.67 -18.34 -14.84
N ILE A 228 7.20 -19.55 -14.53
CA ILE A 228 8.04 -20.66 -14.04
C ILE A 228 9.05 -21.08 -15.09
N ARG A 229 8.66 -21.15 -16.35
CA ARG A 229 9.56 -21.50 -17.47
C ARG A 229 10.66 -20.46 -17.65
N LEU A 230 10.30 -19.16 -17.61
CA LEU A 230 11.24 -18.04 -17.68
C LEU A 230 12.20 -18.05 -16.48
N LEU A 231 11.67 -18.28 -15.27
CA LEU A 231 12.49 -18.39 -14.07
C LEU A 231 13.52 -19.52 -14.19
N ARG A 232 13.13 -20.70 -14.72
CA ARG A 232 14.05 -21.82 -14.91
C ARG A 232 15.06 -21.59 -16.02
N SER A 233 14.73 -20.80 -17.04
CA SER A 233 15.62 -20.57 -18.20
C SER A 233 16.68 -19.50 -17.94
N SER A 234 16.46 -18.57 -16.98
CA SER A 234 17.34 -17.42 -16.73
C SER A 234 17.99 -17.48 -15.34
N ARG A 235 19.31 -17.69 -15.29
CA ARG A 235 20.08 -17.64 -14.03
C ARG A 235 19.95 -16.29 -13.29
N HIS A 236 19.81 -15.21 -14.03
CA HIS A 236 19.61 -13.88 -13.46
C HIS A 236 18.28 -13.77 -12.72
N LEU A 237 17.19 -14.26 -13.30
CA LEU A 237 15.88 -14.31 -12.66
C LEU A 237 15.87 -15.22 -11.43
N GLN A 238 16.60 -16.35 -11.47
CA GLN A 238 16.73 -17.24 -10.31
C GLN A 238 17.42 -16.54 -9.13
N VAL A 239 18.51 -15.79 -9.40
CA VAL A 239 19.22 -15.04 -8.35
C VAL A 239 18.32 -13.96 -7.77
N ILE A 240 17.59 -13.21 -8.60
CA ILE A 240 16.64 -12.18 -8.13
C ILE A 240 15.55 -12.81 -7.26
N ALA A 241 14.95 -13.92 -7.72
CA ALA A 241 13.92 -14.62 -6.96
C ALA A 241 14.44 -15.12 -5.60
N LEU A 242 15.69 -15.62 -5.57
CA LEU A 242 16.34 -16.07 -4.35
C LEU A 242 16.60 -14.93 -3.38
N VAL A 243 17.09 -13.78 -3.86
CA VAL A 243 17.29 -12.56 -3.04
C VAL A 243 15.96 -12.07 -2.46
N ILE A 244 14.91 -12.00 -3.29
CA ILE A 244 13.57 -11.60 -2.84
C ILE A 244 13.03 -12.59 -1.80
N GLY A 245 13.20 -13.90 -2.03
CA GLY A 245 12.80 -14.95 -1.09
C GLY A 245 13.48 -14.82 0.28
N PHE A 246 14.81 -14.63 0.30
CA PHE A 246 15.54 -14.41 1.56
C PHE A 246 15.14 -13.11 2.25
N ALA A 247 14.93 -12.04 1.50
CA ALA A 247 14.46 -10.77 2.06
C ALA A 247 13.06 -10.92 2.68
N ALA A 248 12.16 -11.67 2.04
CA ALA A 248 10.82 -11.94 2.56
C ALA A 248 10.85 -12.79 3.84
N ILE A 249 11.71 -13.82 3.89
CA ILE A 249 11.91 -14.65 5.10
C ILE A 249 12.47 -13.79 6.23
N GLY A 250 13.48 -12.95 5.95
CA GLY A 250 14.06 -12.04 6.94
C GLY A 250 13.01 -11.06 7.50
N ALA A 251 12.21 -10.46 6.63
CA ALA A 251 11.11 -9.58 7.04
C ALA A 251 10.08 -10.31 7.92
N ALA A 252 9.69 -11.54 7.57
CA ALA A 252 8.75 -12.34 8.34
C ALA A 252 9.31 -12.71 9.73
N ILE A 253 10.60 -13.01 9.84
CA ILE A 253 11.26 -13.29 11.14
C ILE A 253 11.26 -12.05 12.02
N ILE A 254 11.59 -10.88 11.46
CA ILE A 254 11.60 -9.61 12.19
C ILE A 254 10.18 -9.27 12.67
N GLU A 255 9.18 -9.36 11.79
CA GLU A 255 7.78 -9.09 12.14
C GLU A 255 7.30 -10.01 13.28
N ARG A 256 7.66 -11.30 13.24
CA ARG A 256 7.32 -12.24 14.32
C ARG A 256 8.07 -11.93 15.63
N SER A 257 9.31 -11.48 15.57
CA SER A 257 10.07 -11.06 16.75
C SER A 257 9.46 -9.83 17.43
N GLU A 258 8.99 -8.85 16.64
CA GLU A 258 8.27 -7.68 17.17
C GLU A 258 6.96 -8.06 17.84
N GLU A 259 6.23 -9.06 17.32
CA GLU A 259 5.02 -9.60 17.95
C GLU A 259 5.28 -10.16 19.34
N HIS A 260 6.25 -11.04 19.49
CA HIS A 260 6.61 -11.61 20.76
C HIS A 260 7.06 -10.55 21.78
N THR A 261 7.78 -9.54 21.32
CA THR A 261 8.22 -8.43 22.19
C THR A 261 7.02 -7.59 22.67
N SER A 262 6.06 -7.31 21.80
CA SER A 262 4.84 -6.56 22.15
C SER A 262 3.91 -7.35 23.09
N GLU A 263 3.78 -8.65 22.91
CA GLU A 263 3.03 -9.53 23.83
C GLU A 263 3.66 -9.60 25.22
N LEU A 264 4.99 -9.72 25.29
CA LEU A 264 5.72 -9.70 26.57
C LEU A 264 5.55 -8.36 27.30
N GLN A 265 5.63 -7.24 26.58
CA GLN A 265 5.39 -5.90 27.15
C GLN A 265 3.95 -5.76 27.66
N SER A 266 2.96 -6.24 26.90
CA SER A 266 1.55 -6.21 27.31
C SER A 266 1.31 -7.03 28.58
N ARG A 267 1.88 -8.23 28.69
CA ARG A 267 1.81 -9.07 29.89
C ARG A 267 2.50 -8.42 31.10
N LEU A 268 3.65 -7.78 30.88
CA LEU A 268 4.37 -7.05 31.93
C LEU A 268 3.55 -5.87 32.46
N HIS A 269 2.90 -5.11 31.58
CA HIS A 269 1.99 -4.03 31.96
C HIS A 269 0.78 -4.53 32.76
N LEU A 270 0.20 -5.65 32.37
CA LEU A 270 -0.91 -6.28 33.09
C LEU A 270 -0.49 -6.72 34.49
N VAL A 271 0.68 -7.36 34.65
CA VAL A 271 1.23 -7.77 35.93
C VAL A 271 1.53 -6.56 36.81
N CYS A 272 2.15 -5.50 36.27
CA CYS A 272 2.40 -4.27 37.01
C CYS A 272 1.11 -3.62 37.51
N ARG A 273 0.05 -3.58 36.67
CA ARG A 273 -1.26 -3.03 37.04
C ARG A 273 -1.92 -3.84 38.17
N LEU A 274 -1.92 -5.16 38.05
CA LEU A 274 -2.46 -6.06 39.11
C LEU A 274 -1.69 -5.94 40.42
N LEU A 275 -0.38 -5.67 40.39
CA LEU A 275 0.42 -5.45 41.60
C LEU A 275 0.13 -4.07 42.24
N LEU A 276 -0.23 -3.07 41.43
CA LEU A 276 -0.62 -1.75 41.93
C LEU A 276 -2.04 -1.70 42.49
N GLU A 277 -2.97 -2.51 41.96
CA GLU A 277 -4.34 -2.65 42.48
C GLU A 277 -4.44 -3.47 43.78
N LYS A 278 -3.37 -4.21 44.14
CA LYS A 278 -3.30 -4.99 45.42
C LYS A 278 -2.70 -4.20 46.59
N LYS A 279 -2.31 -2.96 46.43
CA LYS A 279 -1.88 -2.02 47.47
C LYS A 279 -2.99 -1.02 47.77
#